data_ee86a0347858ce33404d3508721677ce
#
_entry.id   ee86a0347858ce33404d3508721677ce
#
_cell.length_a   1.000
_cell.length_b   1.000
_cell.length_c   1.000
_cell.angle_alpha   90.00
_cell.angle_beta   90.00
_cell.angle_gamma   90.00
#
_symmetry.space_group_name_H-M   'P 1'
#
loop_
_entity.id
_entity.type
_entity.pdbx_description
1 polymer ?
#
loop_
_entity_poly.entity_id
_entity_poly.type
_entity_poly.pdbx_seq_one_letter_code
_entity_poly.pdbx_strand_id
1 'polypeptide(L)'
;MPFFQFLRSTFFTNGPALVALFAIATIIGGLSSVSQAAACGQKTDCEVANGTYRIFVPEKAKGQAQIPAILHIHGLGRGSEGVMKNRNLTRLAKKYGMALIAVNGRAQSWTFPQGVRRGRVRDDFAYVRSVSDDAARRFNIDRSRIVLTGFSIGASMVWNIACRTPGAFAGYVTISGTFWRPQPSRCAAPISEIYHVHGRSDPIFPLEGRIVQGRRQGAIADTMAFILKQDRCTTEPVEEEKRGRLECRLHRNCAGGSVSFCFHGGGHYIKSPFVEDALFRIIQARGWSVPGI
;
A
#
# COMPACT_ATOMS: atom_id res chain seq x y z
N MET A 1 -65.71 60.62 -6.20
CA MET A 1 -66.55 61.44 -7.15
C MET A 1 -65.96 61.32 -8.53
N PRO A 2 -66.69 61.18 -9.58
CA PRO A 2 -67.82 60.27 -9.86
C PRO A 2 -67.61 59.53 -11.20
N PHE A 3 -68.42 58.50 -11.40
CA PHE A 3 -69.47 58.32 -12.45
C PHE A 3 -68.95 58.00 -13.86
N PHE A 4 -69.47 57.14 -14.70
CA PHE A 4 -70.72 56.47 -14.96
C PHE A 4 -70.43 55.39 -16.01
N GLN A 5 -70.88 54.21 -15.94
CA GLN A 5 -72.15 53.63 -16.41
C GLN A 5 -72.22 53.28 -17.91
N PHE A 6 -72.66 52.05 -18.15
CA PHE A 6 -73.58 51.52 -19.21
C PHE A 6 -72.93 51.25 -20.59
N LEU A 7 -73.15 50.20 -21.28
CA LEU A 7 -74.33 49.38 -21.61
C LEU A 7 -73.93 48.09 -22.35
N ARG A 8 -74.69 47.08 -22.10
CA ARG A 8 -75.07 45.90 -22.87
C ARG A 8 -74.83 45.91 -24.37
N SER A 9 -74.46 44.79 -24.95
CA SER A 9 -75.38 44.05 -25.84
C SER A 9 -74.79 42.62 -26.14
N THR A 10 -75.70 41.71 -26.11
CA THR A 10 -75.64 40.33 -26.52
C THR A 10 -75.53 40.21 -28.03
N PHE A 11 -74.68 39.28 -28.50
CA PHE A 11 -74.91 38.51 -29.71
C PHE A 11 -74.31 37.12 -29.64
N PHE A 12 -75.17 36.13 -29.84
CA PHE A 12 -74.84 34.74 -30.09
C PHE A 12 -74.14 34.55 -31.44
N THR A 13 -73.06 33.81 -31.53
CA THR A 13 -72.71 33.09 -32.75
C THR A 13 -71.97 31.81 -32.41
N ASN A 14 -72.49 30.76 -33.03
CA ASN A 14 -71.92 29.39 -33.03
C ASN A 14 -70.53 29.39 -33.66
N GLY A 15 -69.59 28.67 -33.08
CA GLY A 15 -68.28 28.39 -33.67
C GLY A 15 -67.68 27.06 -33.12
N PRO A 16 -66.95 26.34 -33.90
CA PRO A 16 -66.77 24.88 -33.78
C PRO A 16 -65.77 24.42 -32.70
N ALA A 17 -65.98 23.21 -32.28
CA ALA A 17 -65.16 22.47 -31.32
C ALA A 17 -63.67 22.44 -31.69
N LEU A 18 -62.82 23.06 -30.86
CA LEU A 18 -61.38 22.84 -30.91
C LEU A 18 -61.03 21.50 -30.24
N VAL A 19 -60.58 20.52 -31.04
CA VAL A 19 -60.00 19.32 -30.62
C VAL A 19 -58.60 19.63 -30.01
N ALA A 20 -58.51 19.57 -28.72
CA ALA A 20 -57.20 19.67 -28.02
C ALA A 20 -56.36 18.42 -28.26
N LEU A 21 -55.40 18.51 -29.13
CA LEU A 21 -54.34 17.50 -29.29
C LEU A 21 -53.42 17.57 -28.08
N PHE A 22 -53.57 16.61 -27.14
CA PHE A 22 -52.58 16.36 -26.12
C PHE A 22 -51.33 15.74 -26.75
N ALA A 23 -50.30 16.55 -26.93
CA ALA A 23 -48.97 16.05 -27.25
C ALA A 23 -48.40 15.34 -26.02
N ILE A 24 -48.41 14.00 -26.04
CA ILE A 24 -47.70 13.19 -25.06
C ILE A 24 -46.21 13.35 -25.36
N ALA A 25 -45.52 14.19 -24.62
CA ALA A 25 -44.07 14.27 -24.63
C ALA A 25 -43.53 13.00 -23.95
N THR A 26 -43.13 12.00 -24.71
CA THR A 26 -42.35 10.83 -24.23
C THR A 26 -41.00 11.35 -23.80
N ILE A 27 -40.80 11.51 -22.49
CA ILE A 27 -39.51 11.71 -21.89
C ILE A 27 -38.77 10.36 -22.02
N ILE A 28 -37.95 10.23 -23.05
CA ILE A 28 -36.97 9.17 -23.14
C ILE A 28 -35.88 9.48 -22.11
N GLY A 29 -36.11 9.02 -20.89
CA GLY A 29 -35.07 9.01 -19.85
C GLY A 29 -33.90 8.19 -20.35
N GLY A 30 -32.84 8.86 -20.82
CA GLY A 30 -31.56 8.21 -21.12
C GLY A 30 -31.05 7.55 -19.86
N LEU A 31 -31.25 6.24 -19.74
CA LEU A 31 -30.51 5.39 -18.81
C LEU A 31 -29.05 5.49 -19.23
N SER A 32 -28.33 6.46 -18.64
CA SER A 32 -26.88 6.44 -18.63
C SER A 32 -26.50 5.14 -17.96
N SER A 33 -26.17 4.12 -18.74
CA SER A 33 -25.52 2.91 -18.26
C SER A 33 -24.21 3.35 -17.63
N VAL A 34 -24.21 3.53 -16.32
CA VAL A 34 -23.00 3.60 -15.52
C VAL A 34 -22.30 2.29 -15.81
N SER A 35 -21.29 2.35 -16.68
CA SER A 35 -20.40 1.22 -16.91
C SER A 35 -19.89 0.76 -15.56
N GLN A 36 -20.41 -0.36 -15.09
CA GLN A 36 -19.95 -0.97 -13.86
C GLN A 36 -18.51 -1.39 -14.15
N ALA A 37 -17.55 -0.51 -13.78
CA ALA A 37 -16.13 -0.81 -13.91
C ALA A 37 -15.90 -2.20 -13.33
N ALA A 38 -15.39 -3.11 -14.15
CA ALA A 38 -15.21 -4.50 -13.78
C ALA A 38 -14.57 -4.56 -12.39
N ALA A 39 -15.22 -5.24 -11.45
CA ALA A 39 -14.81 -5.27 -10.06
C ALA A 39 -13.39 -5.82 -9.99
N CYS A 40 -12.40 -4.95 -9.81
CA CYS A 40 -11.02 -5.36 -9.63
C CYS A 40 -10.84 -6.02 -8.26
N GLY A 41 -9.77 -6.82 -8.10
CA GLY A 41 -9.58 -7.56 -6.86
C GLY A 41 -8.39 -8.51 -6.91
N GLN A 42 -8.58 -9.70 -6.36
CA GLN A 42 -7.50 -10.69 -6.30
C GLN A 42 -7.06 -11.21 -7.68
N LYS A 43 -8.00 -11.38 -8.62
CA LYS A 43 -7.75 -11.97 -9.94
C LYS A 43 -7.61 -10.95 -11.05
N THR A 44 -8.12 -9.75 -10.85
CA THR A 44 -8.17 -8.67 -11.83
C THR A 44 -7.47 -7.43 -11.30
N ASP A 45 -6.77 -6.71 -12.15
CA ASP A 45 -6.04 -5.52 -11.77
C ASP A 45 -7.00 -4.34 -11.50
N CYS A 46 -6.72 -3.61 -10.43
CA CYS A 46 -7.26 -2.29 -10.14
C CYS A 46 -6.37 -1.24 -10.79
N GLU A 47 -6.93 -0.30 -11.50
CA GLU A 47 -6.19 0.77 -12.16
C GLU A 47 -6.10 2.03 -11.30
N VAL A 48 -4.94 2.66 -11.30
CA VAL A 48 -4.64 3.99 -10.77
C VAL A 48 -3.85 4.79 -11.80
N ALA A 49 -3.72 6.10 -11.60
CA ALA A 49 -3.16 7.02 -12.60
C ALA A 49 -1.83 6.57 -13.24
N ASN A 50 -0.98 5.82 -12.56
CA ASN A 50 0.35 5.45 -13.05
C ASN A 50 0.65 3.95 -12.98
N GLY A 51 -0.37 3.11 -12.92
CA GLY A 51 -0.16 1.66 -12.86
C GLY A 51 -1.35 0.90 -12.32
N THR A 52 -1.12 -0.34 -11.99
CA THR A 52 -2.16 -1.26 -11.54
C THR A 52 -1.73 -1.96 -10.26
N TYR A 53 -2.70 -2.43 -9.50
CA TYR A 53 -2.48 -3.25 -8.31
C TYR A 53 -3.56 -4.33 -8.20
N ARG A 54 -3.33 -5.34 -7.37
CA ARG A 54 -4.36 -6.30 -6.96
C ARG A 54 -4.60 -6.22 -5.46
N ILE A 55 -5.81 -6.57 -5.05
CA ILE A 55 -6.19 -6.60 -3.64
C ILE A 55 -6.97 -7.86 -3.31
N PHE A 56 -6.62 -8.47 -2.21
CA PHE A 56 -7.37 -9.57 -1.60
C PHE A 56 -7.91 -9.10 -0.25
N VAL A 57 -9.24 -9.08 -0.10
CA VAL A 57 -9.93 -8.81 1.16
C VAL A 57 -10.45 -10.13 1.70
N PRO A 58 -9.89 -10.65 2.81
CA PRO A 58 -10.34 -11.91 3.38
C PRO A 58 -11.74 -11.79 4.00
N GLU A 59 -12.46 -12.89 4.09
CA GLU A 59 -13.83 -12.92 4.61
C GLU A 59 -13.92 -12.32 6.02
N LYS A 60 -12.96 -12.64 6.89
CA LYS A 60 -12.86 -12.07 8.25
C LYS A 60 -12.73 -10.54 8.31
N ALA A 61 -12.31 -9.90 7.21
CA ALA A 61 -12.20 -8.45 7.13
C ALA A 61 -13.50 -7.80 6.64
N LYS A 62 -14.36 -8.55 5.97
CA LYS A 62 -15.65 -8.04 5.51
C LYS A 62 -16.52 -7.65 6.69
N GLY A 63 -17.18 -6.51 6.60
CA GLY A 63 -18.02 -5.98 7.67
C GLY A 63 -17.28 -5.22 8.78
N GLN A 64 -15.93 -5.15 8.74
CA GLN A 64 -15.20 -4.21 9.60
C GLN A 64 -15.47 -2.78 9.14
N ALA A 65 -15.59 -1.84 10.10
CA ALA A 65 -15.79 -0.43 9.82
C ALA A 65 -14.64 0.14 8.98
N GLN A 66 -13.42 -0.29 9.26
CA GLN A 66 -12.22 0.02 8.48
C GLN A 66 -11.25 -1.16 8.55
N ILE A 67 -10.67 -1.55 7.40
CA ILE A 67 -9.89 -2.76 7.23
C ILE A 67 -8.39 -2.44 7.30
N PRO A 68 -7.60 -3.03 8.23
CA PRO A 68 -6.15 -2.94 8.19
C PRO A 68 -5.59 -3.69 6.98
N ALA A 69 -4.40 -3.30 6.50
CA ALA A 69 -3.85 -3.91 5.30
C ALA A 69 -2.34 -4.17 5.37
N ILE A 70 -1.91 -5.16 4.60
CA ILE A 70 -0.52 -5.40 4.21
C ILE A 70 -0.39 -4.92 2.77
N LEU A 71 0.45 -3.91 2.51
CA LEU A 71 0.83 -3.52 1.17
C LEU A 71 2.19 -4.14 0.85
N HIS A 72 2.26 -4.99 -0.17
CA HIS A 72 3.48 -5.73 -0.50
C HIS A 72 4.12 -5.27 -1.80
N ILE A 73 5.41 -4.92 -1.73
CA ILE A 73 6.28 -4.55 -2.85
C ILE A 73 7.12 -5.77 -3.24
N HIS A 74 6.87 -6.32 -4.41
CA HIS A 74 7.50 -7.56 -4.90
C HIS A 74 8.99 -7.39 -5.26
N GLY A 75 9.71 -8.51 -5.33
CA GLY A 75 11.08 -8.57 -5.86
C GLY A 75 11.14 -8.49 -7.39
N LEU A 76 12.36 -8.37 -7.94
CA LEU A 76 12.62 -8.30 -9.38
C LEU A 76 11.98 -9.46 -10.15
N GLY A 77 11.44 -9.19 -11.33
CA GLY A 77 10.85 -10.20 -12.19
C GLY A 77 9.50 -10.73 -11.71
N ARG A 78 8.87 -10.04 -10.75
CA ARG A 78 7.57 -10.44 -10.18
C ARG A 78 6.51 -9.36 -10.45
N GLY A 79 5.29 -9.62 -10.00
CA GLY A 79 4.16 -8.70 -10.11
C GLY A 79 3.08 -9.03 -9.08
N SER A 80 2.00 -8.24 -9.09
CA SER A 80 0.86 -8.41 -8.19
C SER A 80 0.24 -9.79 -8.27
N GLU A 81 0.17 -10.39 -9.45
CA GLU A 81 -0.35 -11.74 -9.63
C GLU A 81 0.45 -12.79 -8.84
N GLY A 82 1.79 -12.72 -8.91
CA GLY A 82 2.65 -13.61 -8.14
C GLY A 82 2.47 -13.47 -6.64
N VAL A 83 2.25 -12.24 -6.17
CA VAL A 83 1.94 -11.96 -4.76
C VAL A 83 0.60 -12.55 -4.36
N MET A 84 -0.44 -12.41 -5.19
CA MET A 84 -1.77 -12.97 -4.93
C MET A 84 -1.80 -14.50 -4.94
N LYS A 85 -0.91 -15.15 -5.72
CA LYS A 85 -0.70 -16.61 -5.72
C LYS A 85 0.14 -17.11 -4.55
N ASN A 86 0.82 -16.22 -3.82
CA ASN A 86 1.64 -16.60 -2.67
C ASN A 86 0.76 -16.99 -1.48
N ARG A 87 0.63 -18.32 -1.26
CA ARG A 87 -0.20 -18.89 -0.19
C ARG A 87 0.24 -18.44 1.21
N ASN A 88 1.50 -18.08 1.39
CA ASN A 88 1.99 -17.61 2.69
C ASN A 88 1.44 -16.22 3.03
N LEU A 89 1.52 -15.27 2.09
CA LEU A 89 1.00 -13.91 2.30
C LEU A 89 -0.52 -13.90 2.41
N THR A 90 -1.23 -14.64 1.55
CA THR A 90 -2.70 -14.71 1.62
C THR A 90 -3.19 -15.40 2.89
N ARG A 91 -2.43 -16.39 3.43
CA ARG A 91 -2.74 -17.02 4.73
C ARG A 91 -2.60 -16.04 5.88
N LEU A 92 -1.53 -15.22 5.89
CA LEU A 92 -1.35 -14.17 6.90
C LEU A 92 -2.47 -13.14 6.85
N ALA A 93 -2.83 -12.67 5.66
CA ALA A 93 -3.97 -11.79 5.46
C ALA A 93 -5.26 -12.37 6.06
N LYS A 94 -5.54 -13.66 5.77
CA LYS A 94 -6.69 -14.39 6.35
C LYS A 94 -6.61 -14.52 7.87
N LYS A 95 -5.40 -14.86 8.39
CA LYS A 95 -5.19 -15.07 9.83
C LYS A 95 -5.53 -13.80 10.62
N TYR A 96 -5.00 -12.66 10.18
CA TYR A 96 -5.11 -11.40 10.89
C TYR A 96 -6.30 -10.53 10.45
N GLY A 97 -7.16 -11.00 9.54
CA GLY A 97 -8.27 -10.19 9.03
C GLY A 97 -7.83 -8.90 8.35
N MET A 98 -6.64 -8.90 7.73
CA MET A 98 -6.06 -7.77 7.01
C MET A 98 -6.23 -7.94 5.51
N ALA A 99 -6.45 -6.87 4.77
CA ALA A 99 -6.36 -6.93 3.31
C ALA A 99 -4.90 -7.12 2.86
N LEU A 100 -4.69 -7.82 1.73
CA LEU A 100 -3.39 -7.89 1.06
C LEU A 100 -3.45 -7.08 -0.22
N ILE A 101 -2.67 -6.02 -0.31
CA ILE A 101 -2.53 -5.16 -1.48
C ILE A 101 -1.19 -5.48 -2.15
N ALA A 102 -1.21 -5.79 -3.43
CA ALA A 102 -0.02 -6.13 -4.22
C ALA A 102 0.14 -5.15 -5.38
N VAL A 103 1.20 -4.37 -5.36
CA VAL A 103 1.50 -3.35 -6.37
C VAL A 103 2.30 -3.92 -7.55
N ASN A 104 2.19 -3.30 -8.73
CA ASN A 104 2.93 -3.69 -9.93
C ASN A 104 4.07 -2.71 -10.22
N GLY A 105 5.31 -3.21 -10.18
CA GLY A 105 6.49 -2.47 -10.63
C GLY A 105 6.55 -2.36 -12.16
N ARG A 106 6.95 -1.21 -12.71
CA ARG A 106 7.23 -1.09 -14.15
C ARG A 106 8.41 -1.98 -14.53
N ALA A 107 8.29 -2.65 -15.68
CA ALA A 107 9.27 -3.65 -16.12
C ALA A 107 9.63 -4.64 -14.98
N GLN A 108 8.65 -4.99 -14.15
CA GLN A 108 8.80 -5.90 -13.01
C GLN A 108 9.92 -5.47 -12.03
N SER A 109 10.13 -4.16 -11.88
CA SER A 109 11.17 -3.54 -11.05
C SER A 109 10.66 -2.24 -10.42
N TRP A 110 11.49 -1.59 -9.60
CA TRP A 110 11.16 -0.39 -8.85
C TRP A 110 12.16 0.72 -9.12
N THR A 111 11.68 1.96 -9.21
CA THR A 111 12.48 3.16 -9.38
C THR A 111 12.70 3.85 -8.05
N PHE A 112 13.93 3.87 -7.59
CA PHE A 112 14.39 4.66 -6.44
C PHE A 112 15.76 5.26 -6.73
N PRO A 113 16.26 6.29 -5.98
CA PRO A 113 17.40 7.09 -6.41
C PRO A 113 18.57 6.20 -6.74
N GLN A 114 19.22 5.44 -6.19
CA GLN A 114 20.47 4.73 -6.56
C GLN A 114 20.25 3.34 -7.16
N GLY A 115 18.99 2.93 -7.35
CA GLY A 115 18.65 1.62 -7.91
C GLY A 115 18.98 1.49 -9.40
N VAL A 116 19.05 0.26 -9.87
CA VAL A 116 19.16 -0.04 -11.30
C VAL A 116 17.85 0.34 -11.99
N ARG A 117 17.95 1.22 -13.00
CA ARG A 117 16.78 1.64 -13.79
C ARG A 117 16.48 0.62 -14.88
N ARG A 118 15.21 0.23 -14.99
CA ARG A 118 14.71 -0.68 -16.02
C ARG A 118 13.49 -0.05 -16.70
N GLY A 119 13.54 0.08 -18.02
CA GLY A 119 12.44 0.64 -18.82
C GLY A 119 12.15 2.13 -18.49
N ARG A 120 10.92 2.57 -18.79
CA ARG A 120 10.47 3.95 -18.52
C ARG A 120 10.41 4.20 -17.01
N VAL A 121 11.05 5.27 -16.59
CA VAL A 121 11.03 5.71 -15.18
C VAL A 121 9.62 6.16 -14.78
N ARG A 122 9.17 5.71 -13.61
CA ARG A 122 7.96 6.17 -12.95
C ARG A 122 8.32 6.69 -11.56
N ASP A 123 7.61 7.67 -11.06
CA ASP A 123 7.66 7.99 -9.63
C ASP A 123 6.92 6.89 -8.84
N ASP A 124 7.68 5.88 -8.42
CA ASP A 124 7.12 4.75 -7.66
C ASP A 124 6.70 5.15 -6.24
N PHE A 125 7.20 6.26 -5.69
CA PHE A 125 6.73 6.80 -4.41
C PHE A 125 5.30 7.33 -4.54
N ALA A 126 5.07 8.17 -5.55
CA ALA A 126 3.73 8.70 -5.85
C ALA A 126 2.76 7.58 -6.23
N TYR A 127 3.23 6.58 -6.99
CA TYR A 127 2.41 5.43 -7.37
C TYR A 127 1.98 4.58 -6.15
N VAL A 128 2.88 4.20 -5.25
CA VAL A 128 2.54 3.42 -4.05
C VAL A 128 1.56 4.20 -3.17
N ARG A 129 1.73 5.51 -3.07
CA ARG A 129 0.80 6.38 -2.37
C ARG A 129 -0.58 6.37 -3.03
N SER A 130 -0.66 6.54 -4.37
CA SER A 130 -1.93 6.52 -5.09
C SER A 130 -2.69 5.20 -4.94
N VAL A 131 -1.97 4.07 -4.89
CA VAL A 131 -2.57 2.76 -4.60
C VAL A 131 -3.16 2.72 -3.19
N SER A 132 -2.44 3.24 -2.19
CA SER A 132 -2.95 3.29 -0.81
C SER A 132 -4.21 4.15 -0.71
N ASP A 133 -4.24 5.30 -1.41
CA ASP A 133 -5.38 6.21 -1.46
C ASP A 133 -6.60 5.57 -2.16
N ASP A 134 -6.35 4.87 -3.27
CA ASP A 134 -7.41 4.19 -4.03
C ASP A 134 -7.98 3.00 -3.26
N ALA A 135 -7.12 2.18 -2.65
CA ALA A 135 -7.54 1.06 -1.82
C ALA A 135 -8.40 1.53 -0.62
N ALA A 136 -8.04 2.64 0.01
CA ALA A 136 -8.83 3.24 1.09
C ALA A 136 -10.24 3.61 0.62
N ARG A 137 -10.35 4.28 -0.53
CA ARG A 137 -11.64 4.72 -1.06
C ARG A 137 -12.52 3.56 -1.54
N ARG A 138 -11.92 2.57 -2.24
CA ARG A 138 -12.69 1.52 -2.93
C ARG A 138 -12.97 0.30 -2.08
N PHE A 139 -12.10 0.02 -1.10
CA PHE A 139 -12.14 -1.22 -0.32
C PHE A 139 -12.20 -0.97 1.19
N ASN A 140 -12.48 0.27 1.59
CA ASN A 140 -12.60 0.67 3.00
C ASN A 140 -11.34 0.34 3.84
N ILE A 141 -10.16 0.51 3.24
CA ILE A 141 -8.88 0.29 3.94
C ILE A 141 -8.58 1.47 4.86
N ASP A 142 -8.22 1.17 6.10
CA ASP A 142 -7.70 2.14 7.04
C ASP A 142 -6.27 2.54 6.69
N ARG A 143 -6.11 3.76 6.17
CA ARG A 143 -4.80 4.29 5.79
C ARG A 143 -3.79 4.32 6.94
N SER A 144 -4.26 4.54 8.16
CA SER A 144 -3.41 4.57 9.36
C SER A 144 -2.97 3.18 9.81
N ARG A 145 -3.61 2.12 9.28
CA ARG A 145 -3.31 0.72 9.61
C ARG A 145 -2.80 -0.09 8.41
N ILE A 146 -2.02 0.55 7.53
CA ILE A 146 -1.31 -0.14 6.45
C ILE A 146 0.13 -0.43 6.89
N VAL A 147 0.53 -1.70 6.87
CA VAL A 147 1.93 -2.12 7.01
C VAL A 147 2.54 -2.28 5.61
N LEU A 148 3.61 -1.53 5.33
CA LEU A 148 4.32 -1.64 4.06
C LEU A 148 5.40 -2.71 4.15
N THR A 149 5.31 -3.72 3.27
CA THR A 149 6.26 -4.83 3.24
C THR A 149 6.97 -4.92 1.89
N GLY A 150 8.19 -5.41 1.85
CA GLY A 150 8.89 -5.63 0.58
C GLY A 150 9.94 -6.71 0.65
N PHE A 151 10.20 -7.32 -0.50
CA PHE A 151 11.20 -8.37 -0.65
C PHE A 151 12.24 -7.99 -1.73
N SER A 152 13.54 -8.23 -1.45
CA SER A 152 14.61 -8.04 -2.42
C SER A 152 14.69 -6.56 -2.87
N ILE A 153 14.67 -6.27 -4.16
CA ILE A 153 14.59 -4.89 -4.67
C ILE A 153 13.34 -4.15 -4.18
N GLY A 154 12.24 -4.87 -3.89
CA GLY A 154 11.07 -4.32 -3.24
C GLY A 154 11.36 -3.86 -1.80
N ALA A 155 12.20 -4.56 -1.05
CA ALA A 155 12.66 -4.13 0.26
C ALA A 155 13.53 -2.87 0.17
N SER A 156 14.38 -2.77 -0.88
CA SER A 156 15.13 -1.54 -1.15
C SER A 156 14.17 -0.35 -1.42
N MET A 157 13.07 -0.58 -2.14
CA MET A 157 12.05 0.44 -2.33
C MET A 157 11.37 0.82 -1.01
N VAL A 158 11.02 -0.16 -0.15
CA VAL A 158 10.45 0.10 1.18
C VAL A 158 11.38 0.95 2.04
N TRP A 159 12.70 0.66 2.08
CA TRP A 159 13.69 1.49 2.78
C TRP A 159 13.67 2.95 2.30
N ASN A 160 13.59 3.16 1.00
CA ASN A 160 13.53 4.51 0.42
C ASN A 160 12.21 5.22 0.73
N ILE A 161 11.07 4.51 0.71
CA ILE A 161 9.77 5.07 1.11
C ILE A 161 9.80 5.44 2.60
N ALA A 162 10.26 4.53 3.46
CA ALA A 162 10.34 4.75 4.91
C ALA A 162 11.18 5.99 5.24
N CYS A 163 12.30 6.19 4.55
CA CYS A 163 13.18 7.34 4.76
C CYS A 163 12.58 8.66 4.20
N ARG A 164 11.88 8.60 3.05
CA ARG A 164 11.32 9.78 2.40
C ARG A 164 9.99 10.25 3.03
N THR A 165 9.17 9.30 3.47
CA THR A 165 7.84 9.55 4.03
C THR A 165 7.58 8.67 5.25
N PRO A 166 8.30 8.89 6.37
CA PRO A 166 8.36 7.95 7.51
C PRO A 166 7.02 7.75 8.23
N GLY A 167 6.08 8.69 8.13
CA GLY A 167 4.74 8.60 8.71
C GLY A 167 3.65 8.09 7.76
N ALA A 168 4.01 7.70 6.51
CA ALA A 168 3.02 7.32 5.50
C ALA A 168 2.36 5.95 5.76
N PHE A 169 3.02 5.09 6.53
CA PHE A 169 2.57 3.74 6.87
C PHE A 169 2.74 3.49 8.37
N ALA A 170 1.96 2.58 8.89
CA ALA A 170 2.00 2.23 10.31
C ALA A 170 3.29 1.52 10.73
N GLY A 171 3.93 0.84 9.80
CA GLY A 171 5.21 0.19 9.99
C GLY A 171 5.77 -0.33 8.67
N TYR A 172 7.04 -0.68 8.67
CA TYR A 172 7.82 -1.05 7.50
C TYR A 172 8.51 -2.39 7.72
N VAL A 173 8.29 -3.33 6.82
CA VAL A 173 8.92 -4.66 6.85
C VAL A 173 9.79 -4.84 5.61
N THR A 174 11.08 -4.96 5.79
CA THR A 174 12.05 -5.11 4.71
C THR A 174 12.72 -6.48 4.78
N ILE A 175 12.66 -7.25 3.71
CA ILE A 175 13.20 -8.61 3.68
C ILE A 175 14.24 -8.73 2.56
N SER A 176 15.47 -9.07 2.92
CA SER A 176 16.58 -9.30 1.97
C SER A 176 16.81 -8.16 0.99
N GLY A 177 16.94 -6.92 1.48
CA GLY A 177 17.25 -5.73 0.70
C GLY A 177 17.78 -4.60 1.57
N THR A 178 18.53 -3.67 0.98
CA THR A 178 19.21 -2.55 1.66
C THR A 178 19.00 -1.25 0.92
N PHE A 179 19.47 -0.13 1.48
CA PHE A 179 19.77 1.04 0.68
C PHE A 179 20.87 0.72 -0.33
N TRP A 180 20.76 1.32 -1.52
CA TRP A 180 21.84 1.32 -2.50
C TRP A 180 22.73 2.55 -2.31
N ARG A 181 23.98 2.47 -2.76
CA ARG A 181 24.95 3.55 -2.58
C ARG A 181 24.90 4.61 -3.69
N PRO A 182 25.10 5.91 -3.34
CA PRO A 182 25.15 6.42 -1.97
C PRO A 182 23.80 6.30 -1.26
N GLN A 183 23.83 5.89 0.02
CA GLN A 183 22.60 5.90 0.83
C GLN A 183 22.16 7.34 1.13
N PRO A 184 20.90 7.59 1.52
CA PRO A 184 20.46 8.91 1.94
C PRO A 184 21.36 9.49 3.03
N SER A 185 21.60 10.80 3.00
CA SER A 185 22.34 11.47 4.07
C SER A 185 21.48 11.66 5.34
N ARG A 186 20.16 11.78 5.15
CA ARG A 186 19.16 11.86 6.21
C ARG A 186 17.81 11.39 5.71
N CYS A 187 16.94 10.98 6.63
CA CYS A 187 15.51 10.77 6.38
C CYS A 187 14.72 12.04 6.72
N ALA A 188 13.49 12.13 6.22
CA ALA A 188 12.63 13.31 6.44
C ALA A 188 12.27 13.51 7.91
N ALA A 189 12.12 12.42 8.67
CA ALA A 189 11.88 12.37 10.11
C ALA A 189 12.30 10.98 10.63
N PRO A 190 12.27 10.73 11.95
CA PRO A 190 12.37 9.38 12.49
C PRO A 190 11.31 8.46 11.90
N ILE A 191 11.68 7.20 11.66
CA ILE A 191 10.83 6.23 10.97
C ILE A 191 10.04 5.41 11.99
N SER A 192 8.75 5.27 11.76
CA SER A 192 7.90 4.43 12.62
C SER A 192 8.16 2.94 12.37
N GLU A 193 8.08 2.14 13.42
CA GLU A 193 8.11 0.67 13.44
C GLU A 193 8.83 0.02 12.24
N ILE A 194 10.13 -0.22 12.37
CA ILE A 194 10.94 -0.90 11.35
C ILE A 194 11.21 -2.34 11.77
N TYR A 195 10.96 -3.27 10.86
CA TYR A 195 11.34 -4.66 11.01
C TYR A 195 12.11 -5.13 9.77
N HIS A 196 13.39 -5.48 9.94
CA HIS A 196 14.24 -5.99 8.88
C HIS A 196 14.59 -7.45 9.08
N VAL A 197 14.49 -8.26 8.03
CA VAL A 197 14.95 -9.67 8.03
C VAL A 197 15.95 -9.90 6.92
N HIS A 198 17.05 -10.58 7.23
CA HIS A 198 18.08 -10.90 6.25
C HIS A 198 18.68 -12.30 6.43
N GLY A 199 18.99 -12.94 5.30
CA GLY A 199 19.73 -14.20 5.30
C GLY A 199 21.23 -13.97 5.40
N ARG A 200 21.92 -14.60 6.37
CA ARG A 200 23.38 -14.45 6.51
C ARG A 200 24.16 -15.00 5.31
N SER A 201 23.57 -15.94 4.56
CA SER A 201 24.15 -16.52 3.34
C SER A 201 23.44 -16.06 2.08
N ASP A 202 22.89 -14.82 2.07
CA ASP A 202 22.18 -14.26 0.92
C ASP A 202 23.15 -13.91 -0.22
N PRO A 203 23.13 -14.61 -1.39
CA PRO A 203 24.05 -14.35 -2.48
C PRO A 203 23.57 -13.23 -3.40
N ILE A 204 22.30 -12.80 -3.28
CA ILE A 204 21.69 -11.78 -4.12
C ILE A 204 21.84 -10.40 -3.49
N PHE A 205 21.63 -10.30 -2.19
CA PHE A 205 21.95 -9.16 -1.34
C PHE A 205 22.93 -9.62 -0.24
N PRO A 206 24.22 -9.83 -0.55
CA PRO A 206 25.19 -10.21 0.46
C PRO A 206 25.31 -9.14 1.55
N LEU A 207 25.70 -9.55 2.76
CA LEU A 207 25.77 -8.65 3.91
C LEU A 207 26.66 -7.43 3.66
N GLU A 208 27.72 -7.58 2.88
CA GLU A 208 28.67 -6.51 2.51
C GLU A 208 28.19 -5.68 1.31
N GLY A 209 27.07 -6.06 0.71
CA GLY A 209 26.60 -5.52 -0.56
C GLY A 209 27.45 -5.98 -1.75
N ARG A 210 27.03 -5.64 -2.97
CA ARG A 210 27.76 -5.97 -4.20
C ARG A 210 27.45 -4.98 -5.32
N ILE A 211 28.22 -5.03 -6.40
CA ILE A 211 27.94 -4.25 -7.61
C ILE A 211 26.97 -5.03 -8.51
N VAL A 212 25.94 -4.35 -8.99
CA VAL A 212 24.94 -4.87 -9.92
C VAL A 212 24.73 -3.84 -11.02
N GLN A 213 25.11 -4.14 -12.25
CA GLN A 213 24.97 -3.24 -13.41
C GLN A 213 25.54 -1.82 -13.13
N GLY A 214 26.75 -1.73 -12.59
CA GLY A 214 27.42 -0.48 -12.26
C GLY A 214 26.86 0.28 -11.06
N ARG A 215 25.86 -0.25 -10.37
CA ARG A 215 25.29 0.30 -9.14
C ARG A 215 25.68 -0.56 -7.95
N ARG A 216 25.90 0.05 -6.78
CA ARG A 216 26.31 -0.67 -5.57
C ARG A 216 25.15 -0.85 -4.59
N GLN A 217 24.81 -2.09 -4.29
CA GLN A 217 24.02 -2.43 -3.10
C GLN A 217 24.81 -2.05 -1.85
N GLY A 218 24.18 -1.41 -0.87
CA GLY A 218 24.84 -1.09 0.39
C GLY A 218 25.02 -2.31 1.28
N ALA A 219 25.99 -2.26 2.19
CA ALA A 219 26.12 -3.25 3.24
C ALA A 219 24.94 -3.16 4.23
N ILE A 220 24.55 -4.28 4.80
CA ILE A 220 23.52 -4.34 5.84
C ILE A 220 23.94 -3.54 7.05
N ALA A 221 25.19 -3.71 7.50
CA ALA A 221 25.74 -3.00 8.66
C ALA A 221 25.63 -1.47 8.51
N ASP A 222 25.89 -0.95 7.31
CA ASP A 222 25.77 0.49 7.03
C ASP A 222 24.32 0.96 7.08
N THR A 223 23.39 0.16 6.55
CA THR A 223 21.94 0.46 6.62
C THR A 223 21.47 0.46 8.08
N MET A 224 21.89 -0.54 8.87
CA MET A 224 21.56 -0.63 10.30
C MET A 224 22.09 0.58 11.07
N ALA A 225 23.39 0.89 10.93
CA ALA A 225 24.00 2.03 11.62
C ALA A 225 23.34 3.36 11.24
N PHE A 226 23.01 3.55 9.95
CA PHE A 226 22.31 4.73 9.48
C PHE A 226 20.92 4.87 10.12
N ILE A 227 20.13 3.80 10.16
CA ILE A 227 18.76 3.83 10.72
C ILE A 227 18.81 4.07 12.23
N LEU A 228 19.68 3.38 12.97
CA LEU A 228 19.81 3.57 14.41
C LEU A 228 20.19 5.01 14.76
N LYS A 229 21.12 5.60 14.00
CA LYS A 229 21.49 7.01 14.15
C LYS A 229 20.34 7.95 13.78
N GLN A 230 19.65 7.70 12.66
CA GLN A 230 18.54 8.51 12.16
C GLN A 230 17.38 8.54 13.16
N ASP A 231 17.05 7.40 13.75
CA ASP A 231 15.97 7.25 14.70
C ASP A 231 16.40 7.47 16.16
N ARG A 232 17.65 7.92 16.37
CA ARG A 232 18.21 8.19 17.70
C ARG A 232 18.05 7.00 18.67
N CYS A 233 18.18 5.79 18.14
CA CYS A 233 18.22 4.59 18.95
C CYS A 233 19.56 4.49 19.69
N THR A 234 19.60 3.71 20.77
CA THR A 234 20.88 3.27 21.37
C THR A 234 21.60 2.37 20.37
N THR A 235 22.94 2.40 20.34
CA THR A 235 23.74 1.54 19.48
C THR A 235 23.65 0.07 19.91
N GLU A 236 23.49 -0.16 21.21
CA GLU A 236 23.25 -1.49 21.77
C GLU A 236 21.76 -1.84 21.70
N PRO A 237 21.41 -3.08 21.34
CA PRO A 237 20.04 -3.54 21.35
C PRO A 237 19.52 -3.57 22.79
N VAL A 238 18.27 -3.15 22.98
CA VAL A 238 17.59 -3.27 24.27
C VAL A 238 17.34 -4.74 24.62
N GLU A 239 17.17 -5.55 23.56
CA GLU A 239 16.83 -6.97 23.71
C GLU A 239 17.40 -7.80 22.54
N GLU A 240 18.05 -8.91 22.86
CA GLU A 240 18.38 -9.94 21.89
C GLU A 240 17.41 -11.12 22.05
N GLU A 241 16.81 -11.55 20.95
CA GLU A 241 15.78 -12.56 20.96
C GLU A 241 16.02 -13.59 19.86
N LYS A 242 15.79 -14.87 20.20
CA LYS A 242 15.75 -15.94 19.22
C LYS A 242 14.32 -16.46 19.07
N ARG A 243 13.75 -16.33 17.86
CA ARG A 243 12.43 -16.85 17.51
C ARG A 243 12.51 -17.83 16.35
N GLY A 244 12.42 -19.10 16.65
CA GLY A 244 12.62 -20.16 15.68
C GLY A 244 14.00 -20.08 15.04
N ARG A 245 14.05 -19.68 13.75
CA ARG A 245 15.33 -19.53 13.00
C ARG A 245 15.80 -18.07 12.90
N LEU A 246 15.11 -17.14 13.53
CA LEU A 246 15.47 -15.73 13.56
C LEU A 246 16.26 -15.41 14.83
N GLU A 247 17.35 -14.69 14.66
CA GLU A 247 18.13 -14.05 15.71
C GLU A 247 17.95 -12.56 15.53
N CYS A 248 17.26 -11.90 16.47
CA CYS A 248 16.83 -10.51 16.38
C CYS A 248 17.53 -9.63 17.39
N ARG A 249 17.84 -8.41 16.97
CA ARG A 249 18.25 -7.29 17.82
C ARG A 249 17.14 -6.25 17.78
N LEU A 250 16.60 -5.93 18.95
CA LEU A 250 15.43 -5.09 19.12
C LEU A 250 15.79 -3.81 19.85
N HIS A 251 15.53 -2.68 19.20
CA HIS A 251 15.69 -1.35 19.76
C HIS A 251 14.29 -0.73 19.94
N ARG A 252 13.79 -0.69 21.19
CA ARG A 252 12.41 -0.28 21.48
C ARG A 252 12.27 1.22 21.70
N ASN A 253 13.33 1.88 22.17
CA ASN A 253 13.31 3.30 22.57
C ASN A 253 13.97 4.18 21.49
N CYS A 254 13.44 4.14 20.28
CA CYS A 254 13.84 5.01 19.19
C CYS A 254 12.84 6.16 19.03
N ALA A 255 13.27 7.26 18.42
CA ALA A 255 12.42 8.46 18.30
C ALA A 255 11.18 8.25 17.40
N GLY A 256 11.21 7.28 16.49
CA GLY A 256 10.09 6.97 15.59
C GLY A 256 9.23 5.80 16.03
N GLY A 257 9.72 4.97 16.94
CA GLY A 257 9.09 3.72 17.36
C GLY A 257 10.12 2.65 17.66
N SER A 258 9.86 1.39 17.29
CA SER A 258 10.82 0.30 17.46
C SER A 258 11.56 -0.04 16.16
N VAL A 259 12.82 -0.42 16.29
CA VAL A 259 13.66 -0.89 15.18
C VAL A 259 14.16 -2.30 15.49
N SER A 260 13.88 -3.24 14.60
CA SER A 260 14.25 -4.65 14.74
C SER A 260 15.08 -5.11 13.55
N PHE A 261 16.22 -5.73 13.82
CA PHE A 261 17.07 -6.38 12.82
C PHE A 261 17.18 -7.86 13.13
N CYS A 262 16.64 -8.70 12.26
CA CYS A 262 16.59 -10.14 12.42
C CYS A 262 17.39 -10.85 11.33
N PHE A 263 18.14 -11.85 11.69
CA PHE A 263 18.95 -12.64 10.78
C PHE A 263 18.56 -14.12 10.85
N HIS A 264 18.68 -14.81 9.72
CA HIS A 264 18.60 -16.26 9.66
C HIS A 264 19.80 -16.84 8.88
N GLY A 265 20.14 -18.09 9.11
CA GLY A 265 21.31 -18.74 8.48
C GLY A 265 21.15 -19.06 6.98
N GLY A 266 20.01 -18.73 6.36
CA GLY A 266 19.72 -19.07 4.96
C GLY A 266 20.08 -17.96 3.98
N GLY A 267 19.68 -18.18 2.70
CA GLY A 267 19.93 -17.27 1.58
C GLY A 267 18.79 -16.30 1.28
N HIS A 268 18.60 -16.01 -0.03
CA HIS A 268 17.68 -14.99 -0.55
C HIS A 268 16.26 -15.53 -0.71
N TYR A 269 15.44 -15.48 0.33
CA TYR A 269 14.04 -15.91 0.26
C TYR A 269 13.15 -15.18 1.30
N ILE A 270 11.84 -15.23 1.04
CA ILE A 270 10.80 -14.79 1.97
C ILE A 270 10.03 -16.01 2.49
N LYS A 271 9.86 -16.11 3.79
CA LYS A 271 9.03 -17.12 4.44
C LYS A 271 7.93 -16.47 5.28
N SER A 272 6.80 -17.17 5.41
CA SER A 272 5.65 -16.73 6.21
C SER A 272 6.03 -16.33 7.64
N PRO A 273 6.80 -17.11 8.40
CA PRO A 273 7.18 -16.74 9.76
C PRO A 273 7.90 -15.40 9.89
N PHE A 274 8.65 -14.98 8.85
CA PHE A 274 9.36 -13.69 8.89
C PHE A 274 8.40 -12.51 8.82
N VAL A 275 7.43 -12.58 7.91
CA VAL A 275 6.40 -11.55 7.77
C VAL A 275 5.44 -11.60 8.95
N GLU A 276 5.13 -12.80 9.44
CA GLU A 276 4.23 -12.99 10.57
C GLU A 276 4.77 -12.39 11.86
N ASP A 277 6.06 -12.65 12.18
CA ASP A 277 6.69 -12.07 13.36
C ASP A 277 6.75 -10.54 13.29
N ALA A 278 7.09 -10.01 12.11
CA ALA A 278 7.07 -8.57 11.87
C ALA A 278 5.68 -7.95 12.07
N LEU A 279 4.65 -8.55 11.48
CA LEU A 279 3.27 -8.09 11.63
C LEU A 279 2.82 -8.13 13.08
N PHE A 280 3.09 -9.23 13.78
CA PHE A 280 2.74 -9.38 15.19
C PHE A 280 3.33 -8.26 16.05
N ARG A 281 4.64 -7.96 15.87
CA ARG A 281 5.32 -6.89 16.59
C ARG A 281 4.74 -5.52 16.30
N ILE A 282 4.50 -5.20 15.02
CA ILE A 282 3.92 -3.92 14.62
C ILE A 282 2.49 -3.77 15.18
N ILE A 283 1.67 -4.83 15.10
CA ILE A 283 0.32 -4.84 15.63
C ILE A 283 0.33 -4.59 17.14
N GLN A 284 1.22 -5.27 17.89
CA GLN A 284 1.38 -5.04 19.33
C GLN A 284 1.87 -3.63 19.66
N ALA A 285 2.91 -3.15 18.98
CA ALA A 285 3.47 -1.80 19.19
C ALA A 285 2.43 -0.70 18.93
N ARG A 286 1.51 -0.96 17.99
CA ARG A 286 0.41 -0.04 17.65
C ARG A 286 -0.86 -0.25 18.48
N GLY A 287 -0.91 -1.25 19.35
CA GLY A 287 -2.09 -1.56 20.15
C GLY A 287 -3.32 -1.93 19.32
N TRP A 288 -3.13 -2.55 18.14
CA TRP A 288 -4.26 -2.90 17.28
C TRP A 288 -4.94 -4.18 17.74
N SER A 289 -6.27 -4.13 17.82
CA SER A 289 -7.09 -5.33 17.91
C SER A 289 -7.29 -5.91 16.51
N VAL A 290 -6.77 -7.10 16.28
CA VAL A 290 -6.97 -7.86 15.03
C VAL A 290 -7.38 -9.29 15.35
N PRO A 291 -8.24 -9.92 14.53
CA PRO A 291 -8.63 -11.32 14.74
C PRO A 291 -7.40 -12.22 14.65
N GLY A 292 -7.16 -13.06 15.67
CA GLY A 292 -6.10 -14.08 15.66
C GLY A 292 -4.81 -13.71 16.41
N ILE A 293 -4.84 -12.64 17.18
CA ILE A 293 -3.87 -12.31 18.24
C ILE A 293 -4.57 -12.33 19.58
#